data_7093880a635a51cc6b4bcfb23761507d
#
_entry.id   7093880a635a51cc6b4bcfb23761507d
#
_cell.length_a   1.000
_cell.length_b   1.000
_cell.length_c   1.000
_cell.angle_alpha   90.00
_cell.angle_beta   90.00
_cell.angle_gamma   90.00
#
_symmetry.space_group_name_H-M   'P 1'
#
loop_
_entity.id
_entity.type
_entity.pdbx_description
1 polymer ?
#
loop_
_entity_poly.entity_id
_entity_poly.type
_entity_poly.pdbx_seq_one_letter_code
_entity_poly.pdbx_strand_id
1 'polypeptide(L)'
;FPYTTLFRSLCDALVKHAADGRGVAAICASPSILAELGILKGKHATANPHFQNTVTEHGGVLEADKKAVTDGNVITSQGMATAVWFGLEIVKRYVPAEVVEHVKEGIVLMD
;
A
#
# COMPACT_ATOMS: atom_id res chain seq x y z
N PHE A 1 -11.47 -5.66 -18.60
CA PHE A 1 -12.05 -5.98 -17.29
C PHE A 1 -13.38 -5.23 -17.12
N PRO A 2 -14.47 -5.93 -17.02
CA PRO A 2 -15.76 -5.26 -16.83
C PRO A 2 -15.82 -4.66 -15.42
N TYR A 3 -15.96 -3.35 -15.37
CA TYR A 3 -16.18 -2.66 -14.11
C TYR A 3 -17.60 -2.94 -13.66
N THR A 4 -17.76 -3.87 -12.73
CA THR A 4 -19.03 -4.12 -12.10
C THR A 4 -19.41 -2.97 -11.18
N THR A 5 -20.68 -2.86 -10.83
CA THR A 5 -21.14 -1.86 -9.85
C THR A 5 -20.37 -2.02 -8.53
N LEU A 6 -20.09 -3.25 -8.12
CA LEU A 6 -19.35 -3.54 -6.90
C LEU A 6 -17.93 -3.00 -6.96
N PHE A 7 -17.23 -3.20 -8.08
CA PHE A 7 -15.88 -2.67 -8.25
C PHE A 7 -15.86 -1.15 -8.24
N ARG A 8 -16.82 -0.51 -8.90
CA ARG A 8 -16.97 0.96 -8.86
C ARG A 8 -17.18 1.46 -7.45
N SER A 9 -18.05 0.81 -6.69
CA SER A 9 -18.32 1.18 -5.31
C SER A 9 -17.07 1.08 -4.46
N LEU A 10 -16.25 0.04 -4.66
CA LEU A 10 -14.98 -0.11 -3.99
C LEU A 10 -14.02 1.04 -4.36
N CYS A 11 -13.88 1.36 -5.63
CA CYS A 11 -13.01 2.45 -6.08
C CYS A 11 -13.44 3.79 -5.50
N ASP A 12 -14.73 4.09 -5.49
CA ASP A 12 -15.27 5.32 -4.90
C ASP A 12 -14.99 5.37 -3.40
N ALA A 13 -15.14 4.25 -2.71
CA ALA A 13 -14.84 4.15 -1.28
C ALA A 13 -13.34 4.39 -1.00
N LEU A 14 -12.47 3.83 -1.83
CA LEU A 14 -11.02 4.03 -1.70
C LEU A 14 -10.64 5.50 -1.87
N VAL A 15 -11.16 6.15 -2.90
CA VAL A 15 -10.89 7.57 -3.15
C VAL A 15 -11.36 8.42 -1.98
N LYS A 16 -12.57 8.19 -1.50
CA LYS A 16 -13.11 8.93 -0.36
C LYS A 16 -12.30 8.68 0.92
N HIS A 17 -11.97 7.43 1.19
CA HIS A 17 -11.19 7.03 2.36
C HIS A 17 -9.83 7.71 2.38
N ALA A 18 -9.15 7.69 1.24
CA ALA A 18 -7.85 8.33 1.09
C ALA A 18 -7.96 9.85 1.28
N ALA A 19 -8.97 10.48 0.68
CA ALA A 19 -9.19 11.93 0.80
C ALA A 19 -9.50 12.35 2.23
N ASP A 20 -10.16 11.48 3.00
CA ASP A 20 -10.49 11.72 4.41
C ASP A 20 -9.28 11.46 5.34
N GLY A 21 -8.12 11.11 4.80
CA GLY A 21 -6.92 10.83 5.59
C GLY A 21 -6.92 9.50 6.29
N ARG A 22 -7.85 8.60 5.96
CA ARG A 22 -7.92 7.27 6.53
C ARG A 22 -6.93 6.32 5.84
N GLY A 23 -6.53 5.26 6.53
CA GLY A 23 -5.57 4.31 6.03
C GLY A 23 -6.05 3.57 4.81
N VAL A 24 -5.25 3.58 3.74
CA VAL A 24 -5.46 2.80 2.53
C VAL A 24 -4.20 1.99 2.27
N ALA A 25 -4.37 0.68 2.07
CA ALA A 25 -3.24 -0.22 1.90
C ALA A 25 -3.48 -1.13 0.69
N ALA A 26 -2.43 -1.37 -0.08
CA ALA A 26 -2.50 -2.21 -1.27
C ALA A 26 -1.19 -2.95 -1.51
N ILE A 27 -1.28 -4.18 -1.98
CA ILE A 27 -0.13 -5.04 -2.21
C ILE A 27 -0.20 -5.69 -3.59
N CYS A 28 0.96 -6.03 -4.13
CA CYS A 28 1.14 -6.73 -5.40
C CYS A 28 0.70 -5.88 -6.60
N ALA A 29 -0.35 -6.26 -7.31
CA ALA A 29 -0.89 -5.50 -8.43
C ALA A 29 -1.78 -4.33 -7.98
N SER A 30 -2.38 -4.41 -6.80
CA SER A 30 -3.38 -3.45 -6.33
C SER A 30 -2.88 -2.00 -6.21
N PRO A 31 -1.61 -1.72 -5.89
CA PRO A 31 -1.14 -0.34 -5.93
C PRO A 31 -1.34 0.34 -7.28
N SER A 32 -1.34 -0.43 -8.38
CA SER A 32 -1.62 0.12 -9.71
C SER A 32 -3.04 0.69 -9.81
N ILE A 33 -3.99 0.07 -9.12
CA ILE A 33 -5.38 0.57 -9.04
C ILE A 33 -5.40 1.89 -8.30
N LEU A 34 -4.69 1.98 -7.15
CA LEU A 34 -4.59 3.23 -6.41
C LEU A 34 -3.95 4.33 -7.26
N ALA A 35 -2.95 3.99 -8.06
CA ALA A 35 -2.30 4.93 -8.97
C ALA A 35 -3.30 5.46 -10.01
N GLU A 36 -4.04 4.56 -10.65
CA GLU A 36 -5.05 4.94 -11.65
C GLU A 36 -6.16 5.81 -11.06
N LEU A 37 -6.50 5.60 -9.80
CA LEU A 37 -7.49 6.41 -9.09
C LEU A 37 -6.96 7.78 -8.63
N GLY A 38 -5.68 8.06 -8.85
CA GLY A 38 -5.06 9.32 -8.44
C GLY A 38 -4.61 9.36 -6.97
N ILE A 39 -4.78 8.28 -6.24
CA ILE A 39 -4.45 8.23 -4.80
C ILE A 39 -2.95 8.31 -4.54
N LEU A 40 -2.12 7.82 -5.48
CA LEU A 40 -0.67 7.81 -5.34
C LEU A 40 0.02 9.05 -5.89
N LYS A 41 -0.71 10.02 -6.44
CA LYS A 41 -0.11 11.22 -7.01
C LYS A 41 0.69 11.98 -5.96
N GLY A 42 1.99 12.19 -6.23
CA GLY A 42 2.90 12.87 -5.31
C GLY A 42 3.31 12.04 -4.10
N LYS A 43 2.88 10.79 -3.99
CA LYS A 43 3.23 9.91 -2.87
C LYS A 43 4.31 8.91 -3.25
N HIS A 44 5.17 8.58 -2.29
CA HIS A 44 6.09 7.47 -2.40
C HIS A 44 5.31 6.17 -2.30
N ALA A 45 5.59 5.24 -3.21
CA ALA A 45 4.86 3.98 -3.26
C ALA A 45 5.68 2.90 -3.98
N THR A 46 5.27 1.66 -3.78
CA THR A 46 5.81 0.54 -4.53
C THR A 46 4.67 -0.37 -5.01
N ALA A 47 5.00 -1.32 -5.86
CA ALA A 47 4.06 -2.29 -6.41
C ALA A 47 4.84 -3.51 -6.88
N ASN A 48 4.14 -4.56 -7.29
CA ASN A 48 4.77 -5.68 -7.98
C ASN A 48 5.53 -5.14 -9.20
N PRO A 49 6.73 -5.66 -9.48
CA PRO A 49 7.55 -5.17 -10.60
C PRO A 49 6.82 -5.02 -11.94
N HIS A 50 5.87 -5.92 -12.22
CA HIS A 50 5.07 -5.84 -13.45
C HIS A 50 4.11 -4.64 -13.49
N PHE A 51 3.90 -3.98 -12.35
CA PHE A 51 2.95 -2.87 -12.21
C PHE A 51 3.59 -1.58 -11.74
N GLN A 52 4.90 -1.56 -11.56
CA GLN A 52 5.61 -0.37 -11.07
C GLN A 52 5.51 0.82 -12.03
N ASN A 53 5.50 0.56 -13.33
CA ASN A 53 5.37 1.65 -14.31
C ASN A 53 4.05 2.42 -14.16
N THR A 54 2.98 1.76 -13.76
CA THR A 54 1.69 2.42 -13.56
C THR A 54 1.79 3.46 -12.43
N VAL A 55 2.58 3.19 -11.40
CA VAL A 55 2.82 4.13 -10.30
C VAL A 55 3.42 5.43 -10.83
N THR A 56 4.49 5.34 -11.62
CA THR A 56 5.17 6.52 -12.17
C THR A 56 4.34 7.23 -13.22
N GLU A 57 3.63 6.49 -14.05
CA GLU A 57 2.75 7.05 -15.09
C GLU A 57 1.65 7.93 -14.51
N HIS A 58 1.23 7.66 -13.29
CA HIS A 58 0.16 8.40 -12.60
C HIS A 58 0.70 9.35 -11.52
N GLY A 59 1.98 9.71 -11.62
CA GLY A 59 2.57 10.75 -10.78
C GLY A 59 3.04 10.31 -9.40
N GLY A 60 3.10 9.01 -9.13
CA GLY A 60 3.67 8.49 -7.91
C GLY A 60 5.20 8.51 -7.94
N VAL A 61 5.82 8.56 -6.76
CA VAL A 61 7.27 8.46 -6.61
C VAL A 61 7.62 7.00 -6.29
N LEU A 62 8.14 6.30 -7.28
CA LEU A 62 8.38 4.86 -7.16
C LEU A 62 9.57 4.54 -6.27
N GLU A 63 9.35 3.68 -5.29
CA GLU A 63 10.37 3.05 -4.45
C GLU A 63 10.50 1.58 -4.86
N ALA A 64 11.21 1.34 -5.97
CA ALA A 64 11.22 0.03 -6.65
C ALA A 64 11.72 -1.13 -5.79
N ASP A 65 12.67 -0.88 -4.89
CA ASP A 65 13.36 -1.92 -4.12
C ASP A 65 12.84 -2.08 -2.69
N LYS A 66 11.84 -1.30 -2.29
CA LYS A 66 11.31 -1.36 -0.93
C LYS A 66 10.33 -2.51 -0.78
N LYS A 67 10.43 -3.23 0.33
CA LYS A 67 9.49 -4.30 0.67
C LYS A 67 8.10 -3.75 0.94
N ALA A 68 8.02 -2.62 1.62
CA ALA A 68 6.79 -1.89 1.87
C ALA A 68 7.11 -0.42 2.01
N VAL A 69 6.16 0.43 1.62
CA VAL A 69 6.32 1.89 1.67
C VAL A 69 5.08 2.49 2.34
N THR A 70 5.31 3.30 3.35
CA THR A 70 4.26 4.12 3.96
C THR A 70 4.52 5.57 3.61
N ASP A 71 3.52 6.22 3.04
CA ASP A 71 3.54 7.67 2.83
C ASP A 71 2.20 8.25 3.31
N GLY A 72 2.25 8.91 4.45
CA GLY A 72 1.05 9.41 5.10
C GLY A 72 0.08 8.29 5.43
N ASN A 73 -1.11 8.33 4.85
CA ASN A 73 -2.17 7.35 5.08
C ASN A 73 -2.17 6.19 4.07
N VAL A 74 -1.18 6.13 3.17
CA VAL A 74 -1.14 5.11 2.13
C VAL A 74 0.04 4.17 2.33
N ILE A 75 -0.23 2.87 2.29
CA ILE A 75 0.77 1.82 2.48
C ILE A 75 0.72 0.89 1.28
N THR A 76 1.88 0.66 0.65
CA THR A 76 1.99 -0.20 -0.52
C THR A 76 3.11 -1.22 -0.35
N SER A 77 3.01 -2.35 -1.05
CA SER A 77 4.00 -3.42 -1.00
C SER A 77 4.01 -4.21 -2.30
N GLN A 78 5.02 -5.03 -2.52
CA GLN A 78 5.31 -5.61 -3.84
C GLN A 78 4.62 -6.94 -4.12
N GLY A 79 4.47 -7.80 -3.13
CA GLY A 79 3.92 -9.12 -3.41
C GLY A 79 3.91 -10.05 -2.21
N MET A 80 3.62 -11.31 -2.47
CA MET A 80 3.45 -12.33 -1.43
C MET A 80 4.65 -12.39 -0.47
N ALA A 81 5.86 -12.34 -0.99
CA ALA A 81 7.07 -12.46 -0.17
C ALA A 81 7.35 -11.22 0.69
N THR A 82 6.69 -10.11 0.43
CA THR A 82 6.84 -8.88 1.23
C THR A 82 5.65 -8.66 2.17
N ALA A 83 4.71 -9.59 2.25
CA ALA A 83 3.47 -9.43 3.01
C ALA A 83 3.69 -9.18 4.50
N VAL A 84 4.74 -9.75 5.10
CA VAL A 84 5.07 -9.53 6.50
C VAL A 84 5.40 -8.07 6.77
N TRP A 85 6.25 -7.47 5.94
CA TRP A 85 6.61 -6.05 6.06
C TRP A 85 5.42 -5.14 5.79
N PHE A 86 4.57 -5.53 4.83
CA PHE A 86 3.32 -4.84 4.57
C PHE A 86 2.43 -4.80 5.82
N GLY A 87 2.22 -5.97 6.44
CA GLY A 87 1.44 -6.07 7.67
C GLY A 87 2.04 -5.26 8.81
N LEU A 88 3.35 -5.26 8.96
CA LEU A 88 4.03 -4.49 9.98
C LEU A 88 3.86 -2.97 9.79
N GLU A 89 3.88 -2.49 8.54
CA GLU A 89 3.62 -1.07 8.25
C GLU A 89 2.18 -0.69 8.62
N ILE A 90 1.23 -1.58 8.40
CA ILE A 90 -0.16 -1.37 8.81
C ILE A 90 -0.26 -1.31 10.34
N VAL A 91 0.38 -2.25 11.03
CA VAL A 91 0.38 -2.31 12.51
C VAL A 91 0.99 -1.03 13.10
N LYS A 92 2.07 -0.53 12.53
CA LYS A 92 2.72 0.71 13.00
C LYS A 92 1.77 1.90 13.04
N ARG A 93 0.76 1.91 12.20
CA ARG A 93 -0.21 3.00 12.15
C ARG A 93 -1.10 3.04 13.40
N TYR A 94 -1.29 1.91 14.07
CA TYR A 94 -2.31 1.77 15.10
C TYR A 94 -1.77 1.49 16.50
N VAL A 95 -0.49 1.15 16.63
CA VAL A 95 0.09 0.77 17.93
C VAL A 95 1.45 1.45 18.14
N PRO A 96 1.90 1.59 19.40
CA PRO A 96 3.22 2.16 19.71
C PRO A 96 4.37 1.30 19.18
N ALA A 97 5.54 1.92 19.04
CA ALA A 97 6.74 1.25 18.50
C ALA A 97 7.14 0.01 19.29
N GLU A 98 7.03 0.04 20.62
CA GLU A 98 7.37 -1.13 21.45
C GLU A 98 6.44 -2.32 21.21
N VAL A 99 5.19 -2.08 20.86
CA VAL A 99 4.25 -3.14 20.49
C VAL A 99 4.65 -3.75 19.16
N VAL A 100 5.08 -2.93 18.20
CA VAL A 100 5.56 -3.40 16.91
C VAL A 100 6.78 -4.33 17.10
N GLU A 101 7.73 -3.94 17.93
CA GLU A 101 8.90 -4.77 18.23
C GLU A 101 8.50 -6.10 18.86
N HIS A 102 7.53 -6.08 19.76
CA HIS A 102 7.00 -7.29 20.38
C HIS A 102 6.34 -8.21 19.35
N VAL A 103 5.61 -7.66 18.39
CA VAL A 103 5.02 -8.43 17.28
C VAL A 103 6.12 -9.07 16.44
N LYS A 104 7.18 -8.33 16.11
CA LYS A 104 8.31 -8.86 15.34
C LYS A 104 8.94 -10.07 16.02
N GLU A 105 9.12 -9.99 17.33
CA GLU A 105 9.63 -11.12 18.10
C GLU A 105 8.69 -12.32 18.04
N GLY A 106 7.40 -12.08 18.20
CA GLY A 106 6.38 -13.14 18.20
C GLY A 106 6.27 -13.89 16.88
N ILE A 107 6.46 -13.20 15.76
CA ILE A 107 6.43 -13.81 14.43
C ILE A 107 7.80 -14.35 13.99
N VAL A 108 8.81 -14.21 14.84
CA VAL A 108 10.18 -14.65 14.56
C VAL A 108 10.73 -14.01 13.27
N LEU A 109 10.55 -12.70 13.15
CA LEU A 109 11.02 -11.99 11.97
C LEU A 109 12.54 -11.98 11.93
N MET A 110 13.08 -12.58 10.89
CA MET A 110 14.53 -12.61 10.62
C MET A 110 14.79 -11.89 9.30
N ASP A 111 15.79 -11.05 9.31
CA ASP A 111 16.19 -10.30 8.10
C ASP A 111 17.01 -11.14 7.14
#